data_729441ef2e44c8ac665d7ec0003df22f
#
_entry.id   729441ef2e44c8ac665d7ec0003df22f
#
_cell.length_a   1.000
_cell.length_b   1.000
_cell.length_c   1.000
_cell.angle_alpha   90.00
_cell.angle_beta   90.00
_cell.angle_gamma   90.00
#
_symmetry.space_group_name_H-M   'P 1'
#
loop_
_entity.id
_entity.type
_entity.pdbx_description
1 polymer ?
#
loop_
_entity_poly.entity_id
_entity_poly.type
_entity_poly.pdbx_seq_one_letter_code
_entity_poly.pdbx_strand_id
1 'polypeptide(L)'
;MKTARFEFDELPFQTLARFGLTQEMIEDLPMRVLDELCEGRHSPVLPVRVSDENGKTVESRTRLVFYRMENGQVDVLFYPVLKSSPLDRYDREQQKQLLAGKAILADTPTEDGRHTKAFVQIDPETKQVMSVPTPIIGRNLQVLAEELHMGTAEINGMQHGDPLTMIVDDEPVTVGIDLHAA
;
A
#
# COMPACT_ATOMS: atom_id res chain seq x y z
N MET A 1 11.69 -16.65 -6.33
CA MET A 1 12.22 -15.40 -6.95
C MET A 1 11.06 -14.43 -7.10
N LYS A 2 11.11 -13.30 -6.40
CA LYS A 2 10.14 -12.22 -6.66
C LYS A 2 10.48 -11.60 -8.00
N THR A 3 9.57 -11.62 -8.93
CA THR A 3 9.78 -11.09 -10.27
C THR A 3 9.47 -9.59 -10.22
N ALA A 4 10.44 -8.76 -10.59
CA ALA A 4 10.21 -7.33 -10.77
C ALA A 4 9.08 -7.13 -11.80
N ARG A 5 8.15 -6.21 -11.49
CA ARG A 5 7.06 -5.83 -12.40
C ARG A 5 7.51 -4.81 -13.43
N PHE A 6 8.55 -4.06 -13.07
CA PHE A 6 9.11 -2.96 -13.87
C PHE A 6 10.61 -3.09 -13.92
N GLU A 7 11.18 -2.85 -15.09
CA GLU A 7 12.61 -2.65 -15.23
C GLU A 7 12.95 -1.21 -14.83
N PHE A 8 14.18 -0.98 -14.36
CA PHE A 8 14.59 0.33 -13.87
C PHE A 8 14.51 1.42 -14.96
N ASP A 9 14.84 1.10 -16.19
CA ASP A 9 14.80 2.00 -17.35
C ASP A 9 13.38 2.33 -17.85
N GLU A 10 12.36 1.56 -17.41
CA GLU A 10 10.94 1.85 -17.69
C GLU A 10 10.36 2.92 -16.75
N LEU A 11 11.06 3.28 -15.67
CA LEU A 11 10.54 4.22 -14.67
C LEU A 11 10.32 5.62 -15.26
N PRO A 12 9.26 6.35 -14.83
CA PRO A 12 8.89 7.63 -15.42
C PRO A 12 9.75 8.78 -14.89
N PHE A 13 11.06 8.77 -15.20
CA PHE A 13 12.03 9.76 -14.71
C PHE A 13 11.67 11.20 -15.07
N GLN A 14 11.06 11.42 -16.24
CA GLN A 14 10.61 12.77 -16.62
C GLN A 14 9.51 13.30 -15.73
N THR A 15 8.55 12.45 -15.36
CA THR A 15 7.48 12.80 -14.43
C THR A 15 8.05 13.02 -13.03
N LEU A 16 8.91 12.13 -12.55
CA LEU A 16 9.55 12.24 -11.24
C LEU A 16 10.38 13.52 -11.11
N ALA A 17 11.11 13.91 -12.15
CA ALA A 17 11.91 15.12 -12.17
C ALA A 17 11.06 16.40 -11.98
N ARG A 18 9.83 16.43 -12.47
CA ARG A 18 8.88 17.53 -12.25
C ARG A 18 8.53 17.73 -10.78
N PHE A 19 8.63 16.67 -9.98
CA PHE A 19 8.40 16.69 -8.54
C PHE A 19 9.71 16.76 -7.73
N GLY A 20 10.82 17.12 -8.38
CA GLY A 20 12.11 17.26 -7.74
C GLY A 20 12.83 15.95 -7.44
N LEU A 21 12.35 14.84 -7.97
CA LEU A 21 12.98 13.51 -7.86
C LEU A 21 13.78 13.24 -9.16
N THR A 22 15.04 13.62 -9.16
CA THR A 22 15.91 13.37 -10.31
C THR A 22 16.29 11.89 -10.43
N GLN A 23 16.69 11.45 -11.61
CA GLN A 23 17.15 10.08 -11.83
C GLN A 23 18.29 9.71 -10.86
N GLU A 24 19.26 10.59 -10.67
CA GLU A 24 20.37 10.39 -9.73
C GLU A 24 19.86 10.15 -8.29
N MET A 25 18.87 10.91 -7.83
CA MET A 25 18.27 10.71 -6.51
C MET A 25 17.56 9.36 -6.37
N ILE A 26 16.96 8.87 -7.45
CA ILE A 26 16.33 7.54 -7.46
C ILE A 26 17.40 6.44 -7.46
N GLU A 27 18.48 6.60 -8.24
CA GLU A 27 19.61 5.67 -8.27
C GLU A 27 20.34 5.57 -6.92
N ASP A 28 20.37 6.65 -6.15
CA ASP A 28 20.96 6.71 -4.81
C ASP A 28 20.10 6.08 -3.70
N LEU A 29 18.86 5.67 -4.00
CA LEU A 29 18.02 4.98 -3.04
C LEU A 29 18.65 3.62 -2.66
N PRO A 30 18.44 3.15 -1.41
CA PRO A 30 18.88 1.81 -1.03
C PRO A 30 18.32 0.74 -1.98
N MET A 31 19.13 -0.24 -2.35
CA MET A 31 18.75 -1.33 -3.28
C MET A 31 17.42 -1.98 -2.91
N ARG A 32 17.20 -2.23 -1.62
CA ARG A 32 15.93 -2.77 -1.14
C ARG A 32 14.72 -1.90 -1.53
N VAL A 33 14.86 -0.58 -1.45
CA VAL A 33 13.78 0.37 -1.81
C VAL A 33 13.56 0.35 -3.32
N LEU A 34 14.62 0.29 -4.12
CA LEU A 34 14.52 0.17 -5.58
C LEU A 34 13.83 -1.14 -5.99
N ASP A 35 14.21 -2.25 -5.37
CA ASP A 35 13.59 -3.55 -5.61
C ASP A 35 12.10 -3.53 -5.28
N GLU A 36 11.73 -2.99 -4.12
CA GLU A 36 10.32 -2.84 -3.70
C GLU A 36 9.53 -1.95 -4.67
N LEU A 37 10.10 -0.86 -5.14
CA LEU A 37 9.49 0.01 -6.15
C LEU A 37 9.30 -0.71 -7.49
N CYS A 38 10.29 -1.43 -7.96
CA CYS A 38 10.21 -2.23 -9.19
C CYS A 38 9.24 -3.42 -9.05
N GLU A 39 8.96 -3.89 -7.85
CA GLU A 39 7.90 -4.86 -7.55
C GLU A 39 6.49 -4.24 -7.52
N GLY A 40 6.36 -2.91 -7.64
CA GLY A 40 5.10 -2.18 -7.59
C GLY A 40 4.62 -1.91 -6.16
N ARG A 41 5.52 -1.86 -5.19
CA ARG A 41 5.23 -1.52 -3.80
C ARG A 41 5.37 -0.02 -3.55
N HIS A 42 4.84 0.43 -2.41
CA HIS A 42 4.99 1.80 -1.96
C HIS A 42 6.43 2.10 -1.54
N SER A 43 6.89 3.29 -1.88
CA SER A 43 8.16 3.82 -1.35
C SER A 43 8.05 4.16 0.14
N PRO A 44 9.18 4.34 0.84
CA PRO A 44 9.19 5.16 2.05
C PRO A 44 8.65 6.56 1.77
N VAL A 45 8.39 7.33 2.82
CA VAL A 45 8.01 8.76 2.67
C VAL A 45 9.21 9.55 2.18
N LEU A 46 9.10 10.12 0.99
CA LEU A 46 10.16 10.87 0.31
C LEU A 46 9.80 12.36 0.23
N PRO A 47 10.78 13.27 0.31
CA PRO A 47 10.57 14.68 0.06
C PRO A 47 10.37 14.93 -1.44
N VAL A 48 9.37 15.74 -1.78
CA VAL A 48 9.10 16.18 -3.16
C VAL A 48 8.92 17.69 -3.21
N ARG A 49 9.12 18.26 -4.39
CA ARG A 49 8.91 19.68 -4.66
C ARG A 49 7.79 19.83 -5.68
N VAL A 50 6.77 20.56 -5.31
CA VAL A 50 5.64 20.85 -6.19
C VAL A 50 5.60 22.35 -6.44
N SER A 51 5.52 22.75 -7.71
CA SER A 51 5.29 24.15 -8.08
C SER A 51 3.80 24.42 -8.14
N ASP A 52 3.35 25.47 -7.43
CA ASP A 52 1.98 25.94 -7.49
C ASP A 52 1.69 26.70 -8.82
N GLU A 53 0.43 27.08 -9.03
CA GLU A 53 0.01 27.81 -10.23
C GLU A 53 0.72 29.17 -10.40
N ASN A 54 1.28 29.73 -9.34
CA ASN A 54 2.02 30.98 -9.32
C ASN A 54 3.55 30.77 -9.48
N GLY A 55 3.99 29.54 -9.72
CA GLY A 55 5.40 29.21 -9.86
C GLY A 55 6.16 29.14 -8.53
N LYS A 56 5.46 29.21 -7.38
CA LYS A 56 6.07 29.06 -6.07
C LYS A 56 6.29 27.58 -5.77
N THR A 57 7.52 27.22 -5.45
CA THR A 57 7.87 25.84 -5.07
C THR A 57 7.50 25.59 -3.61
N VAL A 58 6.72 24.54 -3.39
CA VAL A 58 6.35 24.05 -2.05
C VAL A 58 6.98 22.69 -1.83
N GLU A 59 7.65 22.51 -0.72
CA GLU A 59 8.14 21.21 -0.29
C GLU A 59 7.02 20.41 0.35
N SER A 60 6.89 19.14 -0.02
CA SER A 60 5.93 18.21 0.51
C SER A 60 6.61 16.86 0.77
N ARG A 61 5.92 15.97 1.45
CA ARG A 61 6.37 14.60 1.69
C ARG A 61 5.30 13.65 1.19
N THR A 62 5.73 12.60 0.50
CA THR A 62 4.82 11.65 -0.16
C THR A 62 5.42 10.25 -0.18
N ARG A 63 4.54 9.24 -0.21
CA ARG A 63 4.89 7.93 -0.77
C ARG A 63 4.56 7.95 -2.25
N LEU A 64 5.25 7.13 -3.02
CA LEU A 64 4.96 6.89 -4.42
C LEU A 64 4.88 5.39 -4.70
N VAL A 65 4.14 5.07 -5.75
CA VAL A 65 3.97 3.72 -6.27
C VAL A 65 3.98 3.80 -7.80
N PHE A 66 4.65 2.85 -8.44
CA PHE A 66 4.62 2.73 -9.89
C PHE A 66 3.52 1.78 -10.34
N TYR A 67 2.91 2.08 -11.46
CA TYR A 67 1.90 1.23 -12.08
C TYR A 67 2.04 1.24 -13.60
N ARG A 68 1.55 0.17 -14.24
CA ARG A 68 1.55 0.06 -15.69
C ARG A 68 0.21 0.52 -16.25
N MET A 69 0.26 1.50 -17.14
CA MET A 69 -0.94 1.99 -17.85
C MET A 69 -1.38 0.99 -18.93
N GLU A 70 -2.60 1.14 -19.44
CA GLU A 70 -3.15 0.30 -20.51
C GLU A 70 -2.30 0.31 -21.79
N ASN A 71 -1.62 1.42 -22.08
CA ASN A 71 -0.69 1.56 -23.21
C ASN A 71 0.68 0.88 -22.98
N GLY A 72 0.87 0.24 -21.83
CA GLY A 72 2.10 -0.45 -21.45
C GLY A 72 3.19 0.44 -20.82
N GLN A 73 3.00 1.75 -20.77
CA GLN A 73 3.93 2.67 -20.12
C GLN A 73 3.80 2.60 -18.60
N VAL A 74 4.90 2.89 -17.91
CA VAL A 74 4.91 2.99 -16.44
C VAL A 74 4.70 4.44 -16.04
N ASP A 75 3.81 4.66 -15.08
CA ASP A 75 3.55 5.96 -14.49
C ASP A 75 3.58 5.86 -12.97
N VAL A 76 3.43 6.98 -12.27
CA VAL A 76 3.59 7.10 -10.82
C VAL A 76 2.33 7.67 -10.17
N LEU A 77 1.93 7.08 -9.04
CA LEU A 77 0.94 7.63 -8.12
C LEU A 77 1.62 8.17 -6.88
N PHE A 78 1.16 9.34 -6.43
CA PHE A 78 1.65 9.98 -5.23
C PHE A 78 0.60 9.90 -4.11
N TYR A 79 1.07 9.56 -2.91
CA TYR A 79 0.28 9.51 -1.68
C TYR A 79 0.87 10.51 -0.68
N PRO A 80 0.50 11.81 -0.77
CA PRO A 80 1.06 12.83 0.09
C PRO A 80 0.66 12.63 1.55
N VAL A 81 1.51 13.12 2.45
CA VAL A 81 1.20 13.15 3.88
C VAL A 81 0.04 14.11 4.13
N LEU A 82 -1.03 13.59 4.74
CA LEU A 82 -2.23 14.36 5.06
C LEU A 82 -2.17 14.90 6.51
N LYS A 83 -2.89 15.98 6.76
CA LYS A 83 -3.07 16.49 8.14
C LYS A 83 -3.95 15.57 8.98
N SER A 84 -4.96 14.98 8.35
CA SER A 84 -5.90 14.04 8.96
C SER A 84 -6.39 13.05 7.93
N SER A 85 -6.76 11.85 8.39
CA SER A 85 -7.32 10.81 7.51
C SER A 85 -8.75 11.15 7.10
N PRO A 86 -9.14 10.95 5.82
CA PRO A 86 -10.49 11.19 5.33
C PRO A 86 -11.43 10.03 5.73
N LEU A 87 -12.09 10.15 6.88
CA LEU A 87 -12.91 9.07 7.47
C LEU A 87 -14.43 9.28 7.33
N ASP A 88 -14.89 10.30 6.62
CA ASP A 88 -16.31 10.69 6.55
C ASP A 88 -17.25 9.60 6.02
N ARG A 89 -16.74 8.70 5.20
CA ARG A 89 -17.49 7.58 4.62
C ARG A 89 -17.69 6.38 5.56
N TYR A 90 -17.00 6.37 6.70
CA TYR A 90 -17.02 5.27 7.67
C TYR A 90 -17.88 5.62 8.86
N ASP A 91 -18.57 4.60 9.43
CA ASP A 91 -19.30 4.78 10.66
C ASP A 91 -18.38 4.98 11.87
N ARG A 92 -18.95 5.33 13.03
CA ARG A 92 -18.15 5.67 14.22
C ARG A 92 -17.30 4.52 14.73
N GLU A 93 -17.81 3.28 14.65
CA GLU A 93 -17.06 2.10 15.09
C GLU A 93 -15.91 1.80 14.14
N GLN A 94 -16.16 1.88 12.83
CA GLN A 94 -15.14 1.74 11.80
C GLN A 94 -14.06 2.80 11.94
N GLN A 95 -14.44 4.07 12.15
CA GLN A 95 -13.47 5.16 12.39
C GLN A 95 -12.59 4.89 13.61
N LYS A 96 -13.17 4.40 14.69
CA LYS A 96 -12.43 4.06 15.91
C LYS A 96 -11.42 2.95 15.68
N GLN A 97 -11.79 1.91 14.94
CA GLN A 97 -10.91 0.81 14.60
C GLN A 97 -9.78 1.26 13.67
N LEU A 98 -10.09 2.07 12.66
CA LEU A 98 -9.10 2.64 11.75
C LEU A 98 -8.10 3.54 12.48
N LEU A 99 -8.57 4.42 13.37
CA LEU A 99 -7.70 5.28 14.18
C LEU A 99 -6.84 4.50 15.18
N ALA A 100 -7.28 3.29 15.58
CA ALA A 100 -6.48 2.35 16.37
C ALA A 100 -5.43 1.59 15.54
N GLY A 101 -5.32 1.84 14.22
CA GLY A 101 -4.37 1.20 13.33
C GLY A 101 -4.80 -0.18 12.83
N LYS A 102 -6.05 -0.57 13.04
CA LYS A 102 -6.57 -1.88 12.61
C LYS A 102 -6.98 -1.86 11.14
N ALA A 103 -6.76 -2.98 10.45
CA ALA A 103 -7.39 -3.25 9.17
C ALA A 103 -8.84 -3.67 9.39
N ILE A 104 -9.77 -3.05 8.68
CA ILE A 104 -11.20 -3.36 8.74
C ILE A 104 -11.72 -3.81 7.38
N LEU A 105 -12.83 -4.53 7.40
CA LEU A 105 -13.59 -4.88 6.20
C LEU A 105 -14.66 -3.80 5.95
N ALA A 106 -14.63 -3.17 4.79
CA ALA A 106 -15.59 -2.13 4.42
C ALA A 106 -16.00 -2.22 2.96
N ASP A 107 -17.21 -1.72 2.65
CA ASP A 107 -17.66 -1.56 1.27
C ASP A 107 -16.95 -0.34 0.64
N THR A 108 -16.25 -0.57 -0.46
CA THR A 108 -15.47 0.44 -1.16
C THR A 108 -15.97 0.58 -2.59
N PRO A 109 -16.22 1.80 -3.07
CA PRO A 109 -16.59 2.02 -4.47
C PRO A 109 -15.43 1.67 -5.40
N THR A 110 -15.75 1.02 -6.49
CA THR A 110 -14.82 0.74 -7.60
C THR A 110 -14.93 1.83 -8.66
N GLU A 111 -13.95 1.89 -9.57
CA GLU A 111 -13.92 2.89 -10.65
C GLU A 111 -15.16 2.84 -11.56
N ASP A 112 -15.76 1.66 -11.71
CA ASP A 112 -16.99 1.45 -12.47
C ASP A 112 -18.29 1.77 -11.71
N GLY A 113 -18.18 2.36 -10.51
CA GLY A 113 -19.31 2.77 -9.67
C GLY A 113 -19.99 1.64 -8.90
N ARG A 114 -19.45 0.43 -8.94
CA ARG A 114 -19.90 -0.69 -8.11
C ARG A 114 -19.28 -0.59 -6.72
N HIS A 115 -19.79 -1.41 -5.80
CA HIS A 115 -19.21 -1.58 -4.48
C HIS A 115 -18.58 -2.97 -4.36
N THR A 116 -17.40 -3.03 -3.78
CA THR A 116 -16.74 -4.28 -3.43
C THR A 116 -16.27 -4.24 -1.98
N LYS A 117 -16.20 -5.39 -1.35
CA LYS A 117 -15.59 -5.50 -0.03
C LYS A 117 -14.07 -5.41 -0.15
N ALA A 118 -13.48 -4.58 0.67
CA ALA A 118 -12.05 -4.41 0.74
C ALA A 118 -11.58 -4.32 2.19
N PHE A 119 -10.35 -4.73 2.43
CA PHE A 119 -9.66 -4.39 3.67
C PHE A 119 -9.16 -2.96 3.59
N VAL A 120 -9.42 -2.21 4.65
CA VAL A 120 -9.09 -0.79 4.74
C VAL A 120 -8.26 -0.56 6.00
N GLN A 121 -7.21 0.22 5.87
CA GLN A 121 -6.30 0.58 6.96
C GLN A 121 -5.72 1.97 6.72
N ILE A 122 -5.42 2.70 7.79
CA ILE A 122 -4.72 4.00 7.70
C ILE A 122 -3.21 3.77 7.70
N ASP A 123 -2.52 4.38 6.74
CA ASP A 123 -1.05 4.48 6.78
C ASP A 123 -0.66 5.49 7.89
N PRO A 124 0.04 5.06 8.95
CA PRO A 124 0.38 5.93 10.07
C PRO A 124 1.32 7.08 9.69
N GLU A 125 2.11 6.93 8.66
CA GLU A 125 3.07 7.96 8.24
C GLU A 125 2.44 9.02 7.33
N THR A 126 1.57 8.63 6.40
CA THR A 126 0.92 9.56 5.46
C THR A 126 -0.49 9.94 5.88
N LYS A 127 -1.11 9.19 6.78
CA LYS A 127 -2.54 9.26 7.13
C LYS A 127 -3.50 9.00 5.96
N GLN A 128 -2.99 8.46 4.87
CA GLN A 128 -3.79 7.99 3.75
C GLN A 128 -4.59 6.75 4.17
N VAL A 129 -5.81 6.67 3.68
CA VAL A 129 -6.64 5.47 3.82
C VAL A 129 -6.32 4.54 2.66
N MET A 130 -5.72 3.40 2.98
CA MET A 130 -5.37 2.38 2.02
C MET A 130 -6.45 1.31 1.94
N SER A 131 -6.72 0.79 0.75
CA SER A 131 -7.69 -0.29 0.56
C SER A 131 -7.15 -1.35 -0.40
N VAL A 132 -7.40 -2.61 -0.06
CA VAL A 132 -7.06 -3.76 -0.90
C VAL A 132 -8.29 -4.65 -1.03
N PRO A 133 -8.77 -4.95 -2.25
CA PRO A 133 -9.92 -5.83 -2.46
C PRO A 133 -9.75 -7.20 -1.83
N THR A 134 -10.81 -7.73 -1.24
CA THR A 134 -10.78 -9.04 -0.54
C THR A 134 -10.27 -10.20 -1.38
N PRO A 135 -10.52 -10.29 -2.70
CA PRO A 135 -9.97 -11.38 -3.52
C PRO A 135 -8.43 -11.44 -3.54
N ILE A 136 -7.77 -10.29 -3.45
CA ILE A 136 -6.30 -10.22 -3.40
C ILE A 136 -5.79 -10.77 -2.08
N ILE A 137 -6.38 -10.34 -0.96
CA ILE A 137 -6.06 -10.84 0.38
C ILE A 137 -6.37 -12.33 0.50
N GLY A 138 -7.52 -12.78 -0.02
CA GLY A 138 -7.91 -14.20 0.00
C GLY A 138 -6.90 -15.08 -0.72
N ARG A 139 -6.36 -14.63 -1.85
CA ARG A 139 -5.33 -15.34 -2.59
C ARG A 139 -4.02 -15.45 -1.81
N ASN A 140 -3.59 -14.37 -1.18
CA ASN A 140 -2.39 -14.34 -0.34
C ASN A 140 -2.56 -15.22 0.90
N LEU A 141 -3.75 -15.20 1.54
CA LEU A 141 -4.08 -16.06 2.68
C LEU A 141 -4.04 -17.54 2.32
N GLN A 142 -4.50 -17.91 1.12
CA GLN A 142 -4.48 -19.30 0.67
C GLN A 142 -3.03 -19.83 0.55
N VAL A 143 -2.13 -19.04 -0.03
CA VAL A 143 -0.70 -19.40 -0.10
C VAL A 143 -0.11 -19.55 1.29
N LEU A 144 -0.37 -18.60 2.20
CA LEU A 144 0.12 -18.65 3.57
C LEU A 144 -0.47 -19.85 4.34
N ALA A 145 -1.74 -20.17 4.11
CA ALA A 145 -2.41 -21.30 4.75
C ALA A 145 -1.79 -22.65 4.34
N GLU A 146 -1.37 -22.79 3.09
CA GLU A 146 -0.67 -23.98 2.61
C GLU A 146 0.73 -24.10 3.25
N GLU A 147 1.47 -23.00 3.35
CA GLU A 147 2.81 -22.97 3.97
C GLU A 147 2.79 -23.26 5.48
N LEU A 148 1.79 -22.74 6.20
CA LEU A 148 1.68 -22.85 7.66
C LEU A 148 0.71 -23.95 8.11
N HIS A 149 0.14 -24.74 7.20
CA HIS A 149 -0.83 -25.80 7.49
C HIS A 149 -2.04 -25.34 8.32
N MET A 150 -2.59 -24.18 7.97
CA MET A 150 -3.72 -23.56 8.67
C MET A 150 -5.03 -24.31 8.41
N GLY A 151 -5.86 -24.41 9.46
CA GLY A 151 -7.21 -24.96 9.37
C GLY A 151 -8.23 -23.96 8.84
N THR A 152 -9.44 -24.48 8.48
CA THR A 152 -10.53 -23.64 7.94
C THR A 152 -11.00 -22.54 8.89
N ALA A 153 -11.05 -22.82 10.21
CA ALA A 153 -11.45 -21.83 11.20
C ALA A 153 -10.46 -20.67 11.31
N GLU A 154 -9.18 -20.95 11.23
CA GLU A 154 -8.08 -19.98 11.26
C GLU A 154 -8.10 -19.09 10.01
N ILE A 155 -8.29 -19.67 8.83
CA ILE A 155 -8.44 -18.95 7.57
C ILE A 155 -9.66 -18.03 7.63
N ASN A 156 -10.81 -18.51 8.11
CA ASN A 156 -12.03 -17.71 8.24
C ASN A 156 -11.85 -16.53 9.18
N GLY A 157 -11.19 -16.69 10.32
CA GLY A 157 -10.87 -15.60 11.24
C GLY A 157 -10.03 -14.52 10.56
N MET A 158 -8.96 -14.91 9.87
CA MET A 158 -8.10 -13.98 9.13
C MET A 158 -8.80 -13.28 7.97
N GLN A 159 -9.72 -13.95 7.28
CA GLN A 159 -10.56 -13.34 6.24
C GLN A 159 -11.48 -12.24 6.76
N HIS A 160 -11.78 -12.23 8.07
CA HIS A 160 -12.52 -11.16 8.76
C HIS A 160 -11.61 -10.10 9.40
N GLY A 161 -10.30 -10.24 9.26
CA GLY A 161 -9.31 -9.29 9.77
C GLY A 161 -8.75 -9.61 11.15
N ASP A 162 -9.13 -10.74 11.74
CA ASP A 162 -8.62 -11.15 13.05
C ASP A 162 -7.16 -11.65 12.94
N PRO A 163 -6.27 -11.18 13.81
CA PRO A 163 -4.91 -11.72 13.86
C PRO A 163 -4.91 -13.14 14.45
N LEU A 164 -4.03 -13.98 13.94
CA LEU A 164 -3.82 -15.33 14.42
C LEU A 164 -2.42 -15.48 15.00
N THR A 165 -2.33 -15.99 16.22
CA THR A 165 -1.06 -16.41 16.82
C THR A 165 -0.94 -17.91 16.77
N MET A 166 0.16 -18.41 16.22
CA MET A 166 0.47 -19.83 16.10
C MET A 166 1.92 -20.10 16.48
N ILE A 167 2.23 -21.35 16.76
CA ILE A 167 3.61 -21.78 17.06
C ILE A 167 4.24 -22.30 15.76
N VAL A 168 5.34 -21.69 15.35
CA VAL A 168 6.14 -22.08 14.19
C VAL A 168 7.57 -22.27 14.67
N ASP A 169 8.14 -23.45 14.46
CA ASP A 169 9.49 -23.82 14.91
C ASP A 169 9.75 -23.51 16.40
N ASP A 170 8.77 -23.84 17.25
CA ASP A 170 8.76 -23.60 18.72
C ASP A 170 8.71 -22.12 19.15
N GLU A 171 8.49 -21.19 18.21
CA GLU A 171 8.31 -19.77 18.53
C GLU A 171 6.88 -19.30 18.24
N PRO A 172 6.30 -18.38 19.06
CA PRO A 172 5.00 -17.79 18.79
C PRO A 172 5.10 -16.76 17.66
N VAL A 173 4.35 -16.99 16.57
CA VAL A 173 4.25 -16.07 15.43
C VAL A 173 2.82 -15.57 15.32
N THR A 174 2.64 -14.25 15.31
CA THR A 174 1.34 -13.62 15.06
C THR A 174 1.27 -13.14 13.62
N VAL A 175 0.25 -13.61 12.91
CA VAL A 175 -0.03 -13.25 11.53
C VAL A 175 -1.33 -12.45 11.48
N GLY A 176 -1.32 -11.36 10.76
CA GLY A 176 -2.47 -10.47 10.60
C GLY A 176 -2.44 -9.76 9.26
N ILE A 177 -3.51 -9.01 8.95
CA ILE A 177 -3.57 -8.18 7.76
C ILE A 177 -2.94 -6.82 8.09
N ASP A 178 -1.87 -6.52 7.38
CA ASP A 178 -1.20 -5.22 7.42
C ASP A 178 -0.94 -4.74 5.98
N LEU A 179 -1.68 -3.72 5.58
CA LEU A 179 -1.61 -3.16 4.23
C LEU A 179 -0.34 -2.32 4.00
N HIS A 180 0.41 -2.00 5.07
CA HIS A 180 1.67 -1.26 4.99
C HIS A 180 2.88 -2.16 4.75
N ALA A 181 2.79 -3.42 5.17
CA ALA A 181 3.86 -4.41 5.03
C ALA A 181 3.95 -5.04 3.63
N ALA A 182 3.07 -4.62 2.75
CA ALA A 182 3.02 -5.15 1.38
C ALA A 182 4.16 -4.64 0.52
#